data_47d4e76481cb4574c94cd3b2ba93c612
#
_entry.id   47d4e76481cb4574c94cd3b2ba93c612
#
_cell.length_a   1.000
_cell.length_b   1.000
_cell.length_c   1.000
_cell.angle_alpha   90.00
_cell.angle_beta   90.00
_cell.angle_gamma   90.00
#
_symmetry.space_group_name_H-M   'P 1'
#
loop_
_entity.id
_entity.type
_entity.pdbx_description
1 polymer ?
#
loop_
_entity_poly.entity_id
_entity_poly.type
_entity_poly.pdbx_seq_one_letter_code
_entity_poly.pdbx_strand_id
1 'polypeptide(L)'
;MKFKNGVFVDQKFMETIQKCNEYEDWEPKGAYWFNRLVKKLRSAQEDFNDTRLKLVNKYADEPDKDGNVKVAEVHVPAFSTAMGELMEEEFEIEGIKPIKFPEGLKLSPSEMGHMEEVVDMSAFLDDDEDE
;
A
#
# COMPACT_ATOMS: atom_id res chain seq x y z
N MET A 1 12.72 2.72 1.40
CA MET A 1 11.39 3.06 1.94
C MET A 1 10.85 1.87 2.72
N LYS A 2 10.47 2.10 3.94
CA LYS A 2 9.88 1.06 4.79
C LYS A 2 8.39 1.30 4.97
N PHE A 3 7.63 0.24 4.86
CA PHE A 3 6.17 0.28 5.02
C PHE A 3 5.73 -0.84 5.94
N LYS A 4 4.61 -0.65 6.62
CA LYS A 4 3.91 -1.73 7.32
C LYS A 4 2.86 -2.31 6.38
N ASN A 5 2.62 -3.61 6.49
CA ASN A 5 1.57 -4.27 5.69
C ASN A 5 0.19 -3.63 5.88
N GLY A 6 -0.03 -2.96 7.00
CA GLY A 6 -1.28 -2.25 7.28
C GLY A 6 -1.66 -1.20 6.23
N VAL A 7 -0.70 -0.72 5.42
CA VAL A 7 -1.02 0.23 4.34
C VAL A 7 -1.99 -0.38 3.32
N PHE A 8 -1.98 -1.70 3.14
CA PHE A 8 -2.85 -2.36 2.17
C PHE A 8 -4.31 -2.44 2.61
N VAL A 9 -4.59 -2.22 3.89
CA VAL A 9 -5.95 -2.14 4.42
C VAL A 9 -6.36 -0.70 4.73
N ASP A 10 -5.47 0.25 4.52
CA ASP A 10 -5.77 1.68 4.65
C ASP A 10 -6.39 2.15 3.34
N GLN A 11 -7.69 2.31 3.35
CA GLN A 11 -8.46 2.69 2.16
C GLN A 11 -7.98 4.03 1.59
N LYS A 12 -7.70 5.00 2.45
CA LYS A 12 -7.26 6.33 2.00
C LYS A 12 -5.92 6.29 1.30
N PHE A 13 -4.99 5.49 1.83
CA PHE A 13 -3.70 5.27 1.18
C PHE A 13 -3.87 4.66 -0.20
N MET A 14 -4.67 3.59 -0.30
CA MET A 14 -4.87 2.88 -1.57
C MET A 14 -5.58 3.75 -2.59
N GLU A 15 -6.57 4.54 -2.18
CA GLU A 15 -7.26 5.49 -3.06
C GLU A 15 -6.30 6.57 -3.57
N THR A 16 -5.41 7.06 -2.71
CA THR A 16 -4.43 8.08 -3.08
C THR A 16 -3.44 7.54 -4.11
N ILE A 17 -2.96 6.32 -3.91
CA ILE A 17 -2.07 5.65 -4.88
C ILE A 17 -2.78 5.51 -6.22
N GLN A 18 -4.04 5.09 -6.22
CA GLN A 18 -4.81 4.94 -7.46
C GLN A 18 -5.02 6.27 -8.16
N LYS A 19 -5.36 7.32 -7.42
CA LYS A 19 -5.51 8.67 -7.95
C LYS A 19 -4.26 9.14 -8.67
N CYS A 20 -3.10 8.92 -8.05
CA CYS A 20 -1.82 9.27 -8.66
C CYS A 20 -1.53 8.43 -9.91
N ASN A 21 -1.89 7.14 -9.85
CA ASN A 21 -1.64 6.22 -10.96
C ASN A 21 -2.53 6.52 -12.17
N GLU A 22 -3.71 7.07 -11.96
CA GLU A 22 -4.66 7.41 -13.03
C GLU A 22 -4.40 8.79 -13.65
N TYR A 23 -3.59 9.62 -13.01
CA TYR A 23 -3.29 10.94 -13.53
C TYR A 23 -2.45 10.82 -14.82
N GLU A 24 -2.87 11.51 -15.87
CA GLU A 24 -2.32 11.32 -17.21
C GLU A 24 -1.11 12.21 -17.55
N ASP A 25 -0.98 13.36 -16.89
CA ASP A 25 0.01 14.37 -17.26
C ASP A 25 1.34 14.26 -16.49
N TRP A 26 1.78 13.04 -16.25
CA TRP A 26 3.08 12.80 -15.65
C TRP A 26 4.23 13.12 -16.63
N GLU A 27 5.28 13.72 -16.10
CA GLU A 27 6.54 13.77 -16.86
C GLU A 27 7.12 12.36 -16.95
N PRO A 28 7.83 12.02 -18.06
CA PRO A 28 8.31 10.65 -18.28
C PRO A 28 9.13 10.08 -17.12
N LYS A 29 10.01 10.88 -16.52
CA LYS A 29 10.86 10.44 -15.41
C LYS A 29 10.03 10.12 -14.15
N GLY A 30 9.10 11.00 -13.83
CA GLY A 30 8.20 10.78 -12.69
C GLY A 30 7.30 9.58 -12.89
N ALA A 31 6.74 9.44 -14.10
CA ALA A 31 5.91 8.30 -14.46
C ALA A 31 6.67 6.98 -14.33
N TYR A 32 7.91 6.96 -14.79
CA TYR A 32 8.75 5.77 -14.72
C TYR A 32 8.97 5.30 -13.28
N TRP A 33 9.38 6.21 -12.41
CA TRP A 33 9.67 5.85 -11.02
C TRP A 33 8.41 5.55 -10.22
N PHE A 34 7.31 6.27 -10.48
CA PHE A 34 6.04 5.99 -9.83
C PHE A 34 5.50 4.61 -10.25
N ASN A 35 5.60 4.28 -11.53
CA ASN A 35 5.18 2.97 -12.03
C ASN A 35 6.01 1.84 -11.39
N ARG A 36 7.31 2.03 -11.22
CA ARG A 36 8.15 1.05 -10.52
C ARG A 36 7.74 0.89 -9.05
N LEU A 37 7.44 2.00 -8.38
CA LEU A 37 6.93 1.96 -7.02
C LEU A 37 5.64 1.17 -6.94
N VAL A 38 4.69 1.44 -7.82
CA VAL A 38 3.40 0.74 -7.85
C VAL A 38 3.59 -0.75 -8.07
N LYS A 39 4.47 -1.15 -8.98
CA LYS A 39 4.75 -2.58 -9.23
C LYS A 39 5.31 -3.27 -7.99
N LYS A 40 6.22 -2.62 -7.28
CA LYS A 40 6.79 -3.18 -6.05
C LYS A 40 5.77 -3.25 -4.92
N LEU A 41 4.90 -2.25 -4.82
CA LEU A 41 3.79 -2.27 -3.87
C LEU A 41 2.82 -3.42 -4.17
N ARG A 42 2.50 -3.66 -5.43
CA ARG A 42 1.63 -4.77 -5.83
C ARG A 42 2.23 -6.12 -5.46
N SER A 43 3.53 -6.29 -5.67
CA SER A 43 4.22 -7.52 -5.29
C SER A 43 4.13 -7.77 -3.78
N ALA A 44 4.38 -6.73 -2.99
CA ALA A 44 4.26 -6.81 -1.53
C ALA A 44 2.80 -7.08 -1.12
N GLN A 45 1.83 -6.47 -1.82
CA GLN A 45 0.41 -6.70 -1.56
C GLN A 45 0.01 -8.15 -1.84
N GLU A 46 0.54 -8.74 -2.90
CA GLU A 46 0.29 -10.15 -3.21
C GLU A 46 0.81 -11.06 -2.10
N ASP A 47 2.02 -10.79 -1.60
CA ASP A 47 2.58 -11.54 -0.47
C ASP A 47 1.72 -11.39 0.78
N PHE A 48 1.27 -10.18 1.05
CA PHE A 48 0.36 -9.92 2.18
C PHE A 48 -0.96 -10.69 2.02
N ASN A 49 -1.57 -10.63 0.84
CA ASN A 49 -2.82 -11.32 0.58
C ASN A 49 -2.69 -12.84 0.67
N ASP A 50 -1.58 -13.40 0.18
CA ASP A 50 -1.31 -14.84 0.28
C ASP A 50 -1.20 -15.26 1.74
N THR A 51 -0.50 -14.49 2.55
CA THR A 51 -0.36 -14.78 3.98
C THR A 51 -1.69 -14.61 4.71
N ARG A 52 -2.45 -13.57 4.36
CA ARG A 52 -3.78 -13.35 4.92
C ARG A 52 -4.71 -14.52 4.64
N LEU A 53 -4.69 -15.04 3.40
CA LEU A 53 -5.51 -16.20 3.04
C LEU A 53 -5.09 -17.45 3.81
N LYS A 54 -3.80 -17.64 4.03
CA LYS A 54 -3.31 -18.75 4.86
C LYS A 54 -3.82 -18.64 6.30
N LEU A 55 -3.87 -17.42 6.85
CA LEU A 55 -4.42 -17.20 8.18
C LEU A 55 -5.92 -17.46 8.23
N VAL A 56 -6.66 -16.98 7.22
CA VAL A 56 -8.10 -17.26 7.12
C VAL A 56 -8.33 -18.76 7.09
N ASN A 57 -7.60 -19.49 6.26
CA ASN A 57 -7.77 -20.94 6.14
C ASN A 57 -7.38 -21.68 7.41
N LYS A 58 -6.36 -21.20 8.13
CA LYS A 58 -5.91 -21.82 9.40
C LYS A 58 -6.99 -21.75 10.47
N TYR A 59 -7.75 -20.65 10.52
CA TYR A 59 -8.76 -20.41 11.53
C TYR A 59 -10.18 -20.56 10.99
N ALA A 60 -10.32 -21.04 9.77
CA ALA A 60 -11.61 -21.14 9.10
C ALA A 60 -12.48 -22.26 9.67
N ASP A 61 -13.77 -22.02 9.62
CA ASP A 61 -14.77 -23.05 9.76
C ASP A 61 -14.89 -23.82 8.44
N GLU A 62 -15.67 -24.89 8.41
CA GLU A 62 -15.95 -25.59 7.17
C GLU A 62 -16.64 -24.65 6.17
N PRO A 63 -16.35 -24.77 4.86
CA PRO A 63 -17.03 -23.96 3.87
C PRO A 63 -18.54 -24.13 3.96
N ASP A 64 -19.27 -23.04 3.76
CA ASP A 64 -20.72 -23.08 3.73
C ASP A 64 -21.23 -23.71 2.40
N LYS A 65 -22.55 -23.70 2.21
CA LYS A 65 -23.18 -24.29 1.02
C LYS A 65 -22.73 -23.65 -0.30
N ASP A 66 -22.31 -22.38 -0.23
CA ASP A 66 -21.85 -21.61 -1.39
C ASP A 66 -20.34 -21.68 -1.57
N GLY A 67 -19.65 -22.45 -0.73
CA GLY A 67 -18.20 -22.56 -0.75
C GLY A 67 -17.47 -21.41 -0.08
N ASN A 68 -18.18 -20.52 0.59
CA ASN A 68 -17.57 -19.39 1.30
C ASN A 68 -16.93 -19.86 2.60
N VAL A 69 -15.72 -19.35 2.85
CA VAL A 69 -14.94 -19.69 4.03
C VAL A 69 -14.99 -18.51 5.00
N LYS A 70 -15.29 -18.79 6.26
CA LYS A 70 -15.32 -17.80 7.33
C LYS A 70 -14.41 -18.24 8.46
N VAL A 71 -13.83 -17.27 9.17
CA VAL A 71 -13.13 -17.56 10.42
C VAL A 71 -14.16 -18.04 11.46
N ALA A 72 -13.87 -19.18 12.10
CA ALA A 72 -14.73 -19.70 13.16
C ALA A 72 -14.79 -18.74 14.35
N GLU A 73 -15.98 -18.54 14.90
CA GLU A 73 -16.18 -17.61 16.02
C GLU A 73 -15.21 -17.85 17.17
N VAL A 74 -14.97 -19.12 17.49
CA VAL A 74 -14.06 -19.52 18.57
C VAL A 74 -12.62 -19.10 18.30
N HIS A 75 -12.25 -18.91 17.03
CA HIS A 75 -10.89 -18.54 16.61
C HIS A 75 -10.73 -17.05 16.28
N VAL A 76 -11.80 -16.26 16.34
CA VAL A 76 -11.73 -14.83 16.01
C VAL A 76 -10.68 -14.08 16.84
N PRO A 77 -10.57 -14.27 18.17
CA PRO A 77 -9.52 -13.57 18.93
C PRO A 77 -8.10 -13.93 18.45
N ALA A 78 -7.83 -15.21 18.21
CA ALA A 78 -6.53 -15.66 17.74
C ALA A 78 -6.24 -15.14 16.32
N PHE A 79 -7.25 -15.16 15.44
CA PHE A 79 -7.15 -14.61 14.10
C PHE A 79 -6.87 -13.12 14.12
N SER A 80 -7.59 -12.36 14.95
CA SER A 80 -7.41 -10.91 15.06
C SER A 80 -6.00 -10.56 15.55
N THR A 81 -5.46 -11.31 16.49
CA THR A 81 -4.10 -11.13 16.98
C THR A 81 -3.09 -11.40 15.87
N ALA A 82 -3.25 -12.51 15.15
CA ALA A 82 -2.36 -12.87 14.05
C ALA A 82 -2.41 -11.84 12.91
N MET A 83 -3.61 -11.35 12.57
CA MET A 83 -3.75 -10.30 11.56
C MET A 83 -3.12 -8.99 12.00
N GLY A 84 -3.25 -8.63 13.28
CA GLY A 84 -2.62 -7.45 13.83
C GLY A 84 -1.08 -7.53 13.71
N GLU A 85 -0.52 -8.67 14.03
CA GLU A 85 0.93 -8.91 13.88
C GLU A 85 1.36 -8.82 12.42
N LEU A 86 0.58 -9.41 11.51
CA LEU A 86 0.88 -9.35 10.08
C LEU A 86 0.83 -7.91 9.56
N MET A 87 -0.14 -7.11 10.00
CA MET A 87 -0.26 -5.71 9.58
C MET A 87 0.88 -4.84 10.11
N GLU A 88 1.45 -5.19 11.26
CA GLU A 88 2.59 -4.49 11.84
C GLU A 88 3.93 -4.91 11.20
N GLU A 89 3.95 -6.03 10.49
CA GLU A 89 5.15 -6.50 9.80
C GLU A 89 5.58 -5.50 8.75
N GLU A 90 6.87 -5.18 8.73
CA GLU A 90 7.42 -4.20 7.81
C GLU A 90 7.98 -4.87 6.56
N PHE A 91 7.89 -4.17 5.45
CA PHE A 91 8.60 -4.53 4.23
C PHE A 91 9.34 -3.32 3.69
N GLU A 92 10.37 -3.56 2.91
CA GLU A 92 11.20 -2.49 2.36
C GLU A 92 11.14 -2.49 0.84
N ILE A 93 11.00 -1.29 0.28
CA ILE A 93 11.09 -1.07 -1.16
C ILE A 93 12.38 -0.32 -1.43
N GLU A 94 13.27 -0.92 -2.21
CA GLU A 94 14.54 -0.35 -2.57
C GLU A 94 14.62 -0.02 -4.06
N GLY A 95 15.58 0.81 -4.43
CA GLY A 95 15.84 1.11 -5.84
C GLY A 95 14.86 2.07 -6.47
N ILE A 96 14.13 2.83 -5.67
CA ILE A 96 13.23 3.88 -6.16
C ILE A 96 13.89 5.24 -5.90
N LYS A 97 14.10 6.00 -6.96
CA LYS A 97 14.57 7.38 -6.83
C LYS A 97 13.43 8.30 -6.39
N PRO A 98 13.75 9.45 -5.76
CA PRO A 98 12.71 10.41 -5.37
C PRO A 98 11.78 10.72 -6.54
N ILE A 99 10.48 10.70 -6.27
CA ILE A 99 9.45 10.88 -7.29
C ILE A 99 8.96 12.32 -7.22
N LYS A 100 9.06 12.99 -8.37
CA LYS A 100 8.51 14.32 -8.53
C LYS A 100 7.08 14.22 -9.06
N PHE A 101 6.12 14.68 -8.26
CA PHE A 101 4.73 14.68 -8.66
C PHE A 101 4.44 15.80 -9.66
N PRO A 102 3.50 15.57 -10.60
CA PRO A 102 3.07 16.61 -11.53
C PRO A 102 2.45 17.80 -10.80
N GLU A 103 2.72 19.01 -11.28
CA GLU A 103 2.15 20.23 -10.69
C GLU A 103 0.61 20.26 -10.75
N GLY A 104 0.03 19.68 -11.79
CA GLY A 104 -1.41 19.62 -11.95
C GLY A 104 -2.11 18.58 -11.07
N LEU A 105 -1.36 17.67 -10.47
CA LEU A 105 -1.92 16.68 -9.58
C LEU A 105 -2.15 17.30 -8.21
N LYS A 106 -3.40 17.44 -7.85
CA LYS A 106 -3.78 18.07 -6.58
C LYS A 106 -4.14 17.01 -5.55
N LEU A 107 -3.43 17.05 -4.43
CA LEU A 107 -3.68 16.17 -3.30
C LEU A 107 -4.14 17.02 -2.11
N SER A 108 -5.11 16.50 -1.37
CA SER A 108 -5.53 17.12 -0.11
C SER A 108 -4.42 16.97 0.93
N PRO A 109 -4.44 17.77 2.02
CA PRO A 109 -3.46 17.58 3.10
C PRO A 109 -3.45 16.16 3.65
N SER A 110 -4.60 15.51 3.75
CA SER A 110 -4.70 14.11 4.19
C SER A 110 -4.03 13.16 3.20
N GLU A 111 -4.27 13.36 1.91
CA GLU A 111 -3.64 12.56 0.85
C GLU A 111 -2.13 12.76 0.82
N MET A 112 -1.66 14.00 0.99
CA MET A 112 -0.22 14.28 1.07
C MET A 112 0.42 13.60 2.27
N GLY A 113 -0.27 13.59 3.41
CA GLY A 113 0.21 12.89 4.60
C GLY A 113 0.42 11.40 4.35
N HIS A 114 -0.49 10.76 3.63
CA HIS A 114 -0.34 9.36 3.24
C HIS A 114 0.82 9.16 2.27
N MET A 115 1.03 10.11 1.36
CA MET A 115 2.11 10.02 0.39
C MET A 115 3.49 10.26 0.99
N GLU A 116 3.59 10.95 2.12
CA GLU A 116 4.85 11.11 2.84
C GLU A 116 5.46 9.77 3.25
N GLU A 117 4.64 8.77 3.51
CA GLU A 117 5.09 7.41 3.83
C GLU A 117 5.61 6.67 2.59
N VAL A 118 5.16 7.08 1.41
CA VAL A 118 5.43 6.40 0.14
C VAL A 118 6.55 7.06 -0.63
N VAL A 119 6.63 8.39 -0.56
CA VAL A 119 7.50 9.20 -1.38
C VAL A 119 8.42 10.01 -0.47
N ASP A 120 9.67 10.12 -0.87
CA ASP A 120 10.59 11.03 -0.22
C ASP A 120 10.16 12.46 -0.54
N MET A 121 9.61 13.13 0.45
CA MET A 121 9.12 14.51 0.29
C MET A 121 10.23 15.49 -0.01
N SER A 122 11.49 15.10 0.15
CA SER A 122 12.62 15.94 -0.24
C SER A 122 12.60 16.25 -1.73
N ALA A 123 11.97 15.41 -2.55
CA ALA A 123 11.81 15.66 -3.97
C ALA A 123 10.99 16.92 -4.26
N PHE A 124 10.05 17.28 -3.39
CA PHE A 124 9.29 18.52 -3.51
C PHE A 124 10.10 19.74 -3.06
N LEU A 125 10.95 19.57 -2.08
CA LEU A 125 11.81 20.64 -1.59
C LEU A 125 12.91 20.96 -2.58
N ASP A 126 13.45 19.94 -3.25
CA ASP A 126 14.48 20.10 -4.27
C ASP A 126 13.99 20.93 -5.46
N ASP A 127 12.71 20.84 -5.78
CA ASP A 127 12.11 21.61 -6.85
C ASP A 127 12.14 23.11 -6.55
N ASP A 128 11.94 23.50 -5.29
CA ASP A 128 12.00 24.87 -4.85
C ASP A 128 13.42 25.44 -4.89
N GLU A 129 14.41 24.58 -4.71
CA GLU A 129 15.82 24.97 -4.73
C GLU A 129 16.37 25.13 -6.16
N ASP A 130 15.82 24.42 -7.12
CA ASP A 130 16.25 24.46 -8.52
C ASP A 130 15.77 25.71 -9.27
N GLU A 131 14.96 26.50 -8.63
CA GLU A 131 14.50 27.76 -9.16
C GLU A 131 15.47 28.92 -8.78
#